data_76e9cc588d82940d114c36d8f53a543d
#
_entry.id   76e9cc588d82940d114c36d8f53a543d
#
_cell.length_a   1.000
_cell.length_b   1.000
_cell.length_c   1.000
_cell.angle_alpha   90.00
_cell.angle_beta   90.00
_cell.angle_gamma   90.00
#
_symmetry.space_group_name_H-M   'P 1'
#
loop_
_entity.id
_entity.type
_entity.pdbx_description
1 polymer ?
#
loop_
_entity_poly.entity_id
_entity_poly.type
_entity_poly.pdbx_seq_one_letter_code
_entity_poly.pdbx_strand_id
1 'polypeptide(L)'
;MAGNANAAHDFTVKAGLAKMLKGGVIMDVVDVEQARIAERAGAVAVMALERIPADIRYDGGVARMSDPSMIKEIQAAVTIPVMAKARIGHFVEAQILQALEIDYIDESEVLTMADEELHINKNNFRVPFVCGCRNLGEALRRVTEGAAMLRTKGEAGTGNIVEAVRHARAVQRDIKRLQSMDPDELFTAAKDMQAPYELVKEVARTGSLPVVNFACLLYTSPSPRDRTRSRMPSSA
;
A
#
# COMPACT_ATOMS: atom_id res chain seq x y z
N MET A 1 11.18 22.53 19.36
CA MET A 1 11.80 21.18 19.33
C MET A 1 10.88 20.05 19.84
N ALA A 2 9.74 20.33 20.45
CA ALA A 2 8.78 19.29 20.90
C ALA A 2 7.97 18.64 19.75
N GLY A 3 7.82 19.29 18.62
CA GLY A 3 7.03 18.76 17.50
C GLY A 3 7.61 17.53 16.79
N ASN A 4 8.94 17.39 16.76
CA ASN A 4 9.60 16.27 16.06
C ASN A 4 9.52 14.93 16.83
N ALA A 5 9.50 14.96 18.15
CA ALA A 5 9.44 13.75 18.95
C ALA A 5 8.04 13.10 18.89
N ASN A 6 6.97 13.91 18.90
CA ASN A 6 5.60 13.41 18.77
C ASN A 6 5.32 12.85 17.38
N ALA A 7 5.81 13.47 16.30
CA ALA A 7 5.63 12.98 14.95
C ALA A 7 6.37 11.65 14.71
N ALA A 8 7.58 11.51 15.24
CA ALA A 8 8.36 10.26 15.14
C ALA A 8 7.69 9.11 15.94
N HIS A 9 7.14 9.40 17.12
CA HIS A 9 6.40 8.43 17.91
C HIS A 9 5.12 7.97 17.18
N ASP A 10 4.37 8.91 16.62
CA ASP A 10 3.16 8.65 15.85
C ASP A 10 3.46 7.78 14.61
N PHE A 11 4.52 8.07 13.87
CA PHE A 11 4.95 7.23 12.73
C PHE A 11 5.33 5.82 13.14
N THR A 12 6.03 5.66 14.26
CA THR A 12 6.42 4.33 14.78
C THR A 12 5.19 3.49 15.11
N VAL A 13 4.15 4.08 15.69
CA VAL A 13 2.88 3.40 15.99
C VAL A 13 2.19 2.98 14.68
N LYS A 14 2.06 3.88 13.72
CA LYS A 14 1.45 3.58 12.41
C LYS A 14 2.17 2.47 11.66
N ALA A 15 3.50 2.52 11.61
CA ALA A 15 4.32 1.47 10.99
C ALA A 15 4.22 0.15 11.75
N GLY A 16 4.08 0.19 13.08
CA GLY A 16 3.84 -0.98 13.92
C GLY A 16 2.51 -1.66 13.61
N LEU A 17 1.43 -0.88 13.50
CA LEU A 17 0.11 -1.38 13.09
C LEU A 17 0.19 -2.05 11.71
N ALA A 18 0.80 -1.38 10.73
CA ALA A 18 0.98 -1.94 9.40
C ALA A 18 1.80 -3.25 9.41
N LYS A 19 2.80 -3.35 10.27
CA LYS A 19 3.65 -4.55 10.41
C LYS A 19 2.88 -5.76 10.95
N MET A 20 1.80 -5.57 11.69
CA MET A 20 0.94 -6.66 12.17
C MET A 20 0.26 -7.42 11.02
N LEU A 21 0.06 -6.79 9.87
CA LEU A 21 -0.54 -7.40 8.69
C LEU A 21 0.45 -8.22 7.85
N LYS A 22 1.75 -8.18 8.19
CA LYS A 22 2.83 -8.82 7.41
C LYS A 22 2.60 -10.31 7.27
N GLY A 23 2.71 -10.80 6.03
CA GLY A 23 2.55 -12.23 5.70
C GLY A 23 1.10 -12.67 5.48
N GLY A 24 0.14 -11.78 5.71
CA GLY A 24 -1.27 -12.02 5.45
C GLY A 24 -1.71 -11.57 4.06
N VAL A 25 -2.99 -11.76 3.78
CA VAL A 25 -3.66 -11.35 2.55
C VAL A 25 -4.65 -10.24 2.87
N ILE A 26 -4.63 -9.17 2.08
CA ILE A 26 -5.62 -8.10 2.09
C ILE A 26 -6.54 -8.33 0.90
N MET A 27 -7.84 -8.43 1.15
CA MET A 27 -8.83 -8.70 0.11
C MET A 27 -9.67 -7.47 -0.21
N ASP A 28 -9.76 -7.15 -1.48
CA ASP A 28 -10.72 -6.14 -1.97
C ASP A 28 -12.13 -6.73 -1.89
N VAL A 29 -13.08 -5.96 -1.38
CA VAL A 29 -14.48 -6.37 -1.20
C VAL A 29 -15.41 -5.22 -1.57
N VAL A 30 -16.57 -5.54 -2.14
CA VAL A 30 -17.54 -4.54 -2.61
C VAL A 30 -18.84 -4.52 -1.79
N ASP A 31 -19.00 -5.45 -0.87
CA ASP A 31 -20.15 -5.55 0.02
C ASP A 31 -19.82 -6.31 1.32
N VAL A 32 -20.79 -6.32 2.23
CA VAL A 32 -20.71 -6.97 3.54
C VAL A 32 -20.52 -8.48 3.43
N GLU A 33 -21.17 -9.14 2.45
CA GLU A 33 -21.05 -10.60 2.32
C GLU A 33 -19.66 -11.01 1.87
N GLN A 34 -19.08 -10.30 0.91
CA GLN A 34 -17.69 -10.52 0.49
C GLN A 34 -16.71 -10.27 1.64
N ALA A 35 -16.95 -9.24 2.46
CA ALA A 35 -16.10 -8.95 3.61
C ALA A 35 -16.12 -10.10 4.63
N ARG A 36 -17.28 -10.65 4.94
CA ARG A 36 -17.43 -11.84 5.80
C ARG A 36 -16.79 -13.08 5.22
N ILE A 37 -16.91 -13.29 3.92
CA ILE A 37 -16.23 -14.41 3.23
C ILE A 37 -14.71 -14.26 3.35
N ALA A 38 -14.17 -13.06 3.08
CA ALA A 38 -12.76 -12.78 3.19
C ALA A 38 -12.22 -13.04 4.60
N GLU A 39 -12.91 -12.55 5.63
CA GLU A 39 -12.56 -12.80 7.04
C GLU A 39 -12.56 -14.28 7.38
N ARG A 40 -13.64 -15.01 7.03
CA ARG A 40 -13.71 -16.48 7.25
C ARG A 40 -12.61 -17.24 6.50
N ALA A 41 -12.18 -16.74 5.36
CA ALA A 41 -11.09 -17.32 4.59
C ALA A 41 -9.68 -17.00 5.15
N GLY A 42 -9.59 -16.19 6.22
CA GLY A 42 -8.35 -15.85 6.90
C GLY A 42 -7.63 -14.62 6.33
N ALA A 43 -8.33 -13.72 5.65
CA ALA A 43 -7.78 -12.42 5.30
C ALA A 43 -7.41 -11.65 6.58
N VAL A 44 -6.29 -10.91 6.54
CA VAL A 44 -5.84 -10.10 7.69
C VAL A 44 -6.42 -8.69 7.68
N ALA A 45 -6.97 -8.28 6.56
CA ALA A 45 -7.69 -7.02 6.38
C ALA A 45 -8.53 -7.10 5.10
N VAL A 46 -9.51 -6.24 4.99
CA VAL A 46 -10.28 -6.02 3.75
C VAL A 46 -10.13 -4.59 3.27
N MET A 47 -10.21 -4.41 1.94
CA MET A 47 -10.24 -3.11 1.28
C MET A 47 -11.67 -2.87 0.76
N ALA A 48 -12.37 -1.93 1.35
CA ALA A 48 -13.72 -1.57 0.94
C ALA A 48 -13.69 -0.75 -0.35
N LEU A 49 -14.27 -1.28 -1.42
CA LEU A 49 -14.33 -0.68 -2.74
C LEU A 49 -15.78 -0.64 -3.26
N GLU A 50 -16.17 0.45 -3.88
CA GLU A 50 -17.45 0.53 -4.60
C GLU A 50 -17.38 -0.21 -5.93
N ARG A 51 -16.22 -0.13 -6.59
CA ARG A 51 -15.91 -0.83 -7.83
C ARG A 51 -14.51 -1.42 -7.74
N ILE A 52 -14.34 -2.65 -8.18
CA ILE A 52 -13.01 -3.23 -8.28
C ILE A 52 -12.21 -2.59 -9.42
N PRO A 53 -10.87 -2.66 -9.38
CA PRO A 53 -10.04 -2.03 -10.43
C PRO A 53 -10.37 -2.45 -11.86
N ALA A 54 -10.83 -3.67 -12.07
CA ALA A 54 -11.26 -4.15 -13.40
C ALA A 54 -12.50 -3.40 -13.91
N ASP A 55 -13.49 -3.19 -13.04
CA ASP A 55 -14.71 -2.46 -13.39
C ASP A 55 -14.41 -0.99 -13.65
N ILE A 56 -13.53 -0.37 -12.83
CA ILE A 56 -13.09 1.03 -13.05
C ILE A 56 -12.46 1.18 -14.43
N ARG A 57 -11.64 0.22 -14.87
CA ARG A 57 -11.02 0.24 -16.21
C ARG A 57 -12.04 0.03 -17.33
N TYR A 58 -13.00 -0.84 -17.11
CA TYR A 58 -14.01 -1.16 -18.11
C TYR A 58 -15.02 -0.02 -18.29
N ASP A 59 -15.56 0.51 -17.19
CA ASP A 59 -16.58 1.55 -17.22
C ASP A 59 -16.01 2.95 -17.54
N GLY A 60 -14.74 3.18 -17.18
CA GLY A 60 -14.12 4.50 -17.27
C GLY A 60 -14.74 5.53 -16.32
N GLY A 61 -14.59 6.80 -16.66
CA GLY A 61 -15.12 7.92 -15.87
C GLY A 61 -14.31 8.21 -14.59
N VAL A 62 -14.90 9.00 -13.70
CA VAL A 62 -14.26 9.42 -12.45
C VAL A 62 -14.49 8.37 -11.37
N ALA A 63 -13.40 7.78 -10.87
CA ALA A 63 -13.41 6.90 -9.70
C ALA A 63 -13.00 7.68 -8.45
N ARG A 64 -13.82 7.62 -7.40
CA ARG A 64 -13.64 8.35 -6.12
C ARG A 64 -13.56 7.37 -4.95
N MET A 65 -13.39 7.90 -3.74
CA MET A 65 -13.55 7.11 -2.52
C MET A 65 -14.94 6.45 -2.48
N SER A 66 -15.01 5.32 -1.82
CA SER A 66 -16.27 4.58 -1.65
C SER A 66 -17.26 5.32 -0.74
N ASP A 67 -18.54 5.02 -0.91
CA ASP A 67 -19.62 5.60 -0.11
C ASP A 67 -19.40 5.36 1.39
N PRO A 68 -19.49 6.40 2.25
CA PRO A 68 -19.33 6.27 3.70
C PRO A 68 -20.27 5.27 4.36
N SER A 69 -21.50 5.10 3.86
CA SER A 69 -22.46 4.15 4.43
C SER A 69 -22.01 2.71 4.20
N MET A 70 -21.57 2.39 2.99
CA MET A 70 -21.00 1.07 2.66
C MET A 70 -19.76 0.75 3.51
N ILE A 71 -18.87 1.72 3.70
CA ILE A 71 -17.68 1.54 4.56
C ILE A 71 -18.11 1.18 5.98
N LYS A 72 -19.07 1.91 6.57
CA LYS A 72 -19.59 1.65 7.91
C LYS A 72 -20.27 0.30 8.03
N GLU A 73 -21.03 -0.12 7.02
CA GLU A 73 -21.67 -1.43 7.00
C GLU A 73 -20.62 -2.56 6.99
N ILE A 74 -19.54 -2.41 6.24
CA ILE A 74 -18.43 -3.37 6.22
C ILE A 74 -17.71 -3.36 7.57
N GLN A 75 -17.39 -2.18 8.15
CA GLN A 75 -16.78 -2.08 9.47
C GLN A 75 -17.60 -2.76 10.57
N ALA A 76 -18.92 -2.63 10.51
CA ALA A 76 -19.82 -3.29 11.47
C ALA A 76 -19.94 -4.81 11.28
N ALA A 77 -19.53 -5.33 10.12
CA ALA A 77 -19.75 -6.72 9.73
C ALA A 77 -18.56 -7.64 9.97
N VAL A 78 -17.34 -7.10 10.13
CA VAL A 78 -16.09 -7.86 10.31
C VAL A 78 -15.32 -7.36 11.53
N THR A 79 -14.41 -8.21 12.04
CA THR A 79 -13.54 -7.88 13.17
C THR A 79 -12.11 -7.57 12.75
N ILE A 80 -11.76 -7.89 11.51
CA ILE A 80 -10.46 -7.56 10.90
C ILE A 80 -10.44 -6.11 10.41
N PRO A 81 -9.25 -5.48 10.31
CA PRO A 81 -9.11 -4.11 9.84
C PRO A 81 -9.78 -3.86 8.48
N VAL A 82 -10.42 -2.72 8.36
CA VAL A 82 -11.04 -2.24 7.13
C VAL A 82 -10.22 -1.09 6.57
N MET A 83 -9.84 -1.20 5.31
CA MET A 83 -9.15 -0.18 4.54
C MET A 83 -10.08 0.47 3.53
N ALA A 84 -9.82 1.72 3.18
CA ALA A 84 -10.50 2.39 2.08
C ALA A 84 -9.53 3.23 1.26
N LYS A 85 -9.89 3.51 0.00
CA LYS A 85 -9.04 4.28 -0.92
C LYS A 85 -9.44 5.75 -0.95
N ALA A 86 -8.41 6.62 -0.94
CA ALA A 86 -8.52 8.03 -1.28
C ALA A 86 -7.81 8.30 -2.61
N ARG A 87 -8.27 9.28 -3.36
CA ARG A 87 -7.60 9.76 -4.57
C ARG A 87 -6.25 10.39 -4.24
N ILE A 88 -5.27 10.23 -5.10
CA ILE A 88 -3.96 10.89 -4.96
C ILE A 88 -4.16 12.40 -4.85
N GLY A 89 -3.59 13.01 -3.79
CA GLY A 89 -3.65 14.44 -3.50
C GLY A 89 -4.98 14.93 -2.89
N HIS A 90 -5.98 14.08 -2.74
CA HIS A 90 -7.30 14.49 -2.23
C HIS A 90 -7.39 14.40 -0.70
N PHE A 91 -6.80 15.38 0.00
CA PHE A 91 -6.76 15.38 1.45
C PHE A 91 -8.14 15.40 2.13
N VAL A 92 -9.18 15.95 1.48
CA VAL A 92 -10.56 15.95 2.03
C VAL A 92 -11.14 14.54 2.08
N GLU A 93 -10.93 13.70 1.05
CA GLU A 93 -11.33 12.28 1.13
C GLU A 93 -10.64 11.58 2.30
N ALA A 94 -9.34 11.84 2.51
CA ALA A 94 -8.62 11.29 3.64
C ALA A 94 -9.15 11.78 5.00
N GLN A 95 -9.57 13.03 5.10
CA GLN A 95 -10.21 13.57 6.31
C GLN A 95 -11.56 12.89 6.58
N ILE A 96 -12.37 12.67 5.54
CA ILE A 96 -13.63 11.94 5.66
C ILE A 96 -13.38 10.51 6.14
N LEU A 97 -12.44 9.80 5.52
CA LEU A 97 -12.08 8.43 5.92
C LEU A 97 -11.55 8.35 7.36
N GLN A 98 -10.72 9.32 7.76
CA GLN A 98 -10.28 9.39 9.16
C GLN A 98 -11.45 9.66 10.12
N ALA A 99 -12.42 10.50 9.75
CA ALA A 99 -13.60 10.76 10.57
C ALA A 99 -14.56 9.56 10.64
N LEU A 100 -14.50 8.65 9.67
CA LEU A 100 -15.19 7.35 9.70
C LEU A 100 -14.46 6.30 10.54
N GLU A 101 -13.31 6.67 11.15
CA GLU A 101 -12.47 5.77 11.95
C GLU A 101 -11.99 4.56 11.15
N ILE A 102 -11.66 4.77 9.87
CA ILE A 102 -11.08 3.70 9.04
C ILE A 102 -9.71 3.28 9.58
N ASP A 103 -9.37 1.99 9.51
CA ASP A 103 -8.11 1.49 10.05
C ASP A 103 -6.89 1.87 9.22
N TYR A 104 -7.02 1.93 7.89
CA TYR A 104 -5.96 2.35 6.96
C TYR A 104 -6.56 3.07 5.76
N ILE A 105 -5.83 4.07 5.24
CA ILE A 105 -6.17 4.77 4.00
C ILE A 105 -5.16 4.39 2.91
N ASP A 106 -5.63 3.89 1.78
CA ASP A 106 -4.80 3.68 0.59
C ASP A 106 -4.93 4.90 -0.33
N GLU A 107 -3.89 5.74 -0.37
CA GLU A 107 -3.78 6.80 -1.38
C GLU A 107 -3.42 6.16 -2.71
N SER A 108 -4.41 6.00 -3.58
CA SER A 108 -4.39 5.02 -4.64
C SER A 108 -4.47 5.60 -6.04
N GLU A 109 -3.55 5.14 -6.90
CA GLU A 109 -3.53 5.41 -8.35
C GLU A 109 -4.65 4.70 -9.12
N VAL A 110 -5.39 3.78 -8.49
CA VAL A 110 -6.54 3.11 -9.10
C VAL A 110 -7.71 4.07 -9.24
N LEU A 111 -7.83 5.00 -8.31
CA LEU A 111 -8.81 6.08 -8.39
C LEU A 111 -8.31 7.21 -9.30
N THR A 112 -9.22 8.05 -9.74
CA THR A 112 -8.88 9.23 -10.54
C THR A 112 -8.06 10.20 -9.70
N MET A 113 -6.85 10.53 -10.11
CA MET A 113 -6.00 11.49 -9.39
C MET A 113 -6.70 12.85 -9.25
N ALA A 114 -6.57 13.45 -8.07
CA ALA A 114 -7.04 14.80 -7.80
C ALA A 114 -5.92 15.83 -7.94
N ASP A 115 -4.67 15.40 -7.80
CA ASP A 115 -3.48 16.22 -7.96
C ASP A 115 -2.40 15.40 -8.69
N GLU A 116 -1.82 15.97 -9.74
CA GLU A 116 -0.77 15.32 -10.55
C GLU A 116 0.62 15.46 -9.92
N GLU A 117 0.83 16.51 -9.10
CA GLU A 117 2.12 16.83 -8.52
C GLU A 117 2.26 16.37 -7.07
N LEU A 118 1.23 16.62 -6.25
CA LEU A 118 1.30 16.45 -4.81
C LEU A 118 0.51 15.23 -4.32
N HIS A 119 1.17 14.42 -3.53
CA HIS A 119 0.52 13.44 -2.67
C HIS A 119 0.08 14.08 -1.35
N ILE A 120 -0.87 13.45 -0.68
CA ILE A 120 -1.33 13.86 0.64
C ILE A 120 -0.14 13.84 1.62
N ASN A 121 0.01 14.91 2.43
CA ASN A 121 0.93 14.88 3.57
C ASN A 121 0.33 14.04 4.71
N LYS A 122 0.77 12.80 4.79
CA LYS A 122 0.27 11.77 5.70
C LYS A 122 0.68 12.01 7.16
N ASN A 123 1.65 12.91 7.39
CA ASN A 123 2.05 13.30 8.73
C ASN A 123 0.96 14.12 9.45
N ASN A 124 0.00 14.67 8.69
CA ASN A 124 -1.13 15.42 9.24
C ASN A 124 -2.29 14.52 9.72
N PHE A 125 -2.19 13.21 9.56
CA PHE A 125 -3.24 12.25 9.88
C PHE A 125 -2.78 11.28 10.97
N ARG A 126 -3.72 10.80 11.80
CA ARG A 126 -3.45 9.74 12.79
C ARG A 126 -3.54 8.36 12.20
N VAL A 127 -4.41 8.17 11.19
CA VAL A 127 -4.60 6.90 10.51
C VAL A 127 -3.37 6.56 9.66
N PRO A 128 -2.90 5.29 9.66
CA PRO A 128 -1.81 4.85 8.80
C PRO A 128 -2.21 4.85 7.32
N PHE A 129 -1.29 5.28 6.46
CA PHE A 129 -1.48 5.29 5.01
C PHE A 129 -0.70 4.18 4.32
N VAL A 130 -1.33 3.65 3.28
CA VAL A 130 -0.75 2.77 2.27
C VAL A 130 -0.53 3.55 0.99
N CYS A 131 0.60 3.34 0.32
CA CYS A 131 0.88 3.94 -0.98
C CYS A 131 1.49 2.94 -1.95
N GLY A 132 1.17 3.10 -3.23
CA GLY A 132 1.76 2.32 -4.30
C GLY A 132 3.16 2.80 -4.66
N CYS A 133 4.02 1.86 -5.09
CA CYS A 133 5.34 2.16 -5.66
C CYS A 133 5.68 1.22 -6.82
N ARG A 134 6.50 1.70 -7.76
CA ARG A 134 7.03 0.94 -8.90
C ARG A 134 8.51 0.59 -8.74
N ASN A 135 9.23 1.37 -7.93
CA ASN A 135 10.67 1.24 -7.68
C ASN A 135 11.00 1.74 -6.28
N LEU A 136 12.26 1.58 -5.89
CA LEU A 136 12.72 1.97 -4.55
C LEU A 136 12.66 3.49 -4.32
N GLY A 137 13.02 4.30 -5.29
CA GLY A 137 12.98 5.76 -5.15
C GLY A 137 11.56 6.27 -4.87
N GLU A 138 10.56 5.80 -5.62
CA GLU A 138 9.15 6.12 -5.36
C GLU A 138 8.72 5.63 -3.97
N ALA A 139 9.12 4.42 -3.57
CA ALA A 139 8.83 3.87 -2.24
C ALA A 139 9.34 4.79 -1.13
N LEU A 140 10.59 5.23 -1.21
CA LEU A 140 11.21 6.08 -0.19
C LEU A 140 10.59 7.48 -0.14
N ARG A 141 10.18 8.03 -1.30
CA ARG A 141 9.42 9.30 -1.30
C ARG A 141 8.09 9.16 -0.59
N ARG A 142 7.33 8.08 -0.81
CA ARG A 142 6.06 7.82 -0.10
C ARG A 142 6.27 7.69 1.41
N VAL A 143 7.34 7.00 1.83
CA VAL A 143 7.71 6.91 3.26
C VAL A 143 8.02 8.29 3.84
N THR A 144 8.73 9.13 3.10
CA THR A 144 9.04 10.52 3.51
C THR A 144 7.77 11.35 3.76
N GLU A 145 6.74 11.11 2.96
CA GLU A 145 5.43 11.77 3.10
C GLU A 145 4.59 11.19 4.25
N GLY A 146 5.09 10.15 4.94
CA GLY A 146 4.44 9.52 6.08
C GLY A 146 3.67 8.24 5.77
N ALA A 147 3.89 7.60 4.61
CA ALA A 147 3.31 6.29 4.33
C ALA A 147 3.87 5.23 5.28
N ALA A 148 2.99 4.58 6.02
CA ALA A 148 3.31 3.53 7.00
C ALA A 148 3.35 2.13 6.41
N MET A 149 2.82 1.97 5.20
CA MET A 149 2.78 0.75 4.43
C MET A 149 2.95 1.06 2.93
N LEU A 150 3.60 0.17 2.23
CA LEU A 150 3.77 0.24 0.79
C LEU A 150 3.09 -0.96 0.12
N ARG A 151 2.72 -0.79 -1.13
CA ARG A 151 2.40 -1.87 -2.05
C ARG A 151 3.07 -1.66 -3.39
N THR A 152 3.49 -2.71 -4.04
CA THR A 152 3.91 -2.62 -5.43
C THR A 152 2.69 -2.41 -6.30
N LYS A 153 2.73 -1.42 -7.21
CA LYS A 153 1.55 -1.01 -7.98
C LYS A 153 1.01 -2.12 -8.89
N GLY A 154 1.89 -2.85 -9.56
CA GLY A 154 1.47 -3.75 -10.61
C GLY A 154 0.67 -3.02 -11.69
N GLU A 155 -0.24 -3.72 -12.31
CA GLU A 155 -1.22 -3.16 -13.25
C GLU A 155 -2.61 -3.71 -12.88
N ALA A 156 -3.20 -3.13 -11.82
CA ALA A 156 -4.45 -3.58 -11.26
C ALA A 156 -5.59 -3.57 -12.30
N GLY A 157 -6.41 -4.62 -12.28
CA GLY A 157 -7.59 -4.75 -13.16
C GLY A 157 -7.30 -5.21 -14.59
N THR A 158 -6.05 -5.58 -14.93
CA THR A 158 -5.71 -6.05 -16.29
C THR A 158 -5.56 -7.55 -16.43
N GLY A 159 -5.45 -8.31 -15.33
CA GLY A 159 -5.07 -9.73 -15.37
C GLY A 159 -3.60 -9.98 -15.74
N ASN A 160 -2.80 -8.94 -16.00
CA ASN A 160 -1.39 -9.06 -16.36
C ASN A 160 -0.48 -8.91 -15.14
N ILE A 161 0.07 -10.03 -14.65
CA ILE A 161 0.96 -10.06 -13.50
C ILE A 161 2.40 -9.60 -13.81
N VAL A 162 2.77 -9.43 -15.07
CA VAL A 162 4.15 -9.08 -15.47
C VAL A 162 4.58 -7.77 -14.82
N GLU A 163 3.70 -6.76 -14.79
CA GLU A 163 4.00 -5.48 -14.16
C GLU A 163 4.19 -5.61 -12.64
N ALA A 164 3.37 -6.42 -11.96
CA ALA A 164 3.54 -6.67 -10.53
C ALA A 164 4.90 -7.31 -10.24
N VAL A 165 5.30 -8.30 -11.03
CA VAL A 165 6.63 -8.94 -10.93
C VAL A 165 7.75 -7.96 -11.24
N ARG A 166 7.57 -7.12 -12.27
CA ARG A 166 8.57 -6.09 -12.65
C ARG A 166 8.81 -5.09 -11.52
N HIS A 167 7.76 -4.56 -10.92
CA HIS A 167 7.87 -3.60 -9.82
C HIS A 167 8.47 -4.23 -8.56
N ALA A 168 8.04 -5.43 -8.18
CA ALA A 168 8.62 -6.14 -7.05
C ALA A 168 10.12 -6.43 -7.25
N ARG A 169 10.51 -6.84 -8.47
CA ARG A 169 11.92 -7.07 -8.82
C ARG A 169 12.73 -5.78 -8.86
N ALA A 170 12.14 -4.66 -9.33
CA ALA A 170 12.82 -3.37 -9.35
C ALA A 170 13.19 -2.95 -7.92
N VAL A 171 12.24 -2.97 -6.99
CA VAL A 171 12.48 -2.66 -5.58
C VAL A 171 13.59 -3.55 -4.98
N GLN A 172 13.50 -4.87 -5.18
CA GLN A 172 14.48 -5.81 -4.63
C GLN A 172 15.87 -5.66 -5.24
N ARG A 173 15.96 -5.41 -6.55
CA ARG A 173 17.22 -5.15 -7.24
C ARG A 173 17.89 -3.89 -6.72
N ASP A 174 17.12 -2.82 -6.55
CA ASP A 174 17.63 -1.54 -6.09
C ASP A 174 18.11 -1.64 -4.63
N ILE A 175 17.41 -2.37 -3.76
CA ILE A 175 17.87 -2.67 -2.39
C ILE A 175 19.22 -3.40 -2.42
N LYS A 176 19.36 -4.46 -3.21
CA LYS A 176 20.61 -5.22 -3.33
C LYS A 176 21.75 -4.35 -3.88
N ARG A 177 21.44 -3.48 -4.84
CA ARG A 177 22.42 -2.54 -5.40
C ARG A 177 22.94 -1.60 -4.31
N LEU A 178 22.06 -1.02 -3.50
CA LEU A 178 22.48 -0.14 -2.40
C LEU A 178 23.36 -0.86 -1.37
N GLN A 179 23.09 -2.12 -1.07
CA GLN A 179 23.90 -2.92 -0.14
C GLN A 179 25.33 -3.19 -0.64
N SER A 180 25.55 -3.12 -1.95
CA SER A 180 26.87 -3.34 -2.56
C SER A 180 27.65 -2.05 -2.84
N MET A 181 27.08 -0.88 -2.53
CA MET A 181 27.70 0.43 -2.76
C MET A 181 28.56 0.87 -1.59
N ASP A 182 29.62 1.60 -1.90
CA ASP A 182 30.39 2.30 -0.89
C ASP A 182 29.61 3.50 -0.32
N PRO A 183 29.90 3.93 0.92
CA PRO A 183 29.18 5.03 1.56
C PRO A 183 29.12 6.32 0.72
N ASP A 184 30.17 6.63 -0.01
CA ASP A 184 30.23 7.83 -0.85
C ASP A 184 29.34 7.72 -2.10
N GLU A 185 29.14 6.52 -2.64
CA GLU A 185 28.24 6.26 -3.75
C GLU A 185 26.76 6.44 -3.39
N LEU A 186 26.41 6.27 -2.10
CA LEU A 186 25.04 6.43 -1.63
C LEU A 186 24.52 7.86 -1.81
N PHE A 187 25.36 8.88 -1.81
CA PHE A 187 24.95 10.25 -2.13
C PHE A 187 24.46 10.37 -3.55
N THR A 188 25.18 9.77 -4.50
CA THR A 188 24.78 9.74 -5.91
C THR A 188 23.52 8.91 -6.08
N ALA A 189 23.42 7.74 -5.45
CA ALA A 189 22.25 6.89 -5.50
C ALA A 189 20.97 7.60 -4.96
N ALA A 190 21.10 8.34 -3.86
CA ALA A 190 20.00 9.13 -3.30
C ALA A 190 19.53 10.21 -4.27
N LYS A 191 20.46 10.90 -4.92
CA LYS A 191 20.17 11.91 -5.94
C LYS A 191 19.47 11.31 -7.16
N ASP A 192 19.98 10.19 -7.68
CA ASP A 192 19.41 9.51 -8.85
C ASP A 192 17.99 8.97 -8.55
N MET A 193 17.78 8.45 -7.35
CA MET A 193 16.48 7.97 -6.90
C MET A 193 15.52 9.09 -6.49
N GLN A 194 15.99 10.34 -6.40
CA GLN A 194 15.24 11.46 -5.85
C GLN A 194 14.64 11.12 -4.48
N ALA A 195 15.42 10.48 -3.62
CA ALA A 195 15.01 10.00 -2.30
C ALA A 195 15.91 10.60 -1.20
N PRO A 196 15.40 10.77 0.03
CA PRO A 196 16.20 11.26 1.14
C PRO A 196 17.39 10.36 1.41
N TYR A 197 18.57 10.96 1.55
CA TYR A 197 19.82 10.24 1.79
C TYR A 197 19.76 9.31 3.00
N GLU A 198 19.17 9.76 4.12
CA GLU A 198 19.10 8.96 5.34
C GLU A 198 18.28 7.68 5.15
N LEU A 199 17.20 7.72 4.37
CA LEU A 199 16.44 6.52 4.03
C LEU A 199 17.20 5.59 3.08
N VAL A 200 17.93 6.14 2.12
CA VAL A 200 18.80 5.34 1.22
C VAL A 200 19.87 4.63 2.01
N LYS A 201 20.54 5.34 2.94
CA LYS A 201 21.54 4.81 3.86
C LYS A 201 20.97 3.73 4.79
N GLU A 202 19.76 3.94 5.31
CA GLU A 202 19.07 2.93 6.13
C GLU A 202 18.82 1.66 5.33
N VAL A 203 18.29 1.77 4.11
CA VAL A 203 18.03 0.62 3.22
C VAL A 203 19.33 -0.10 2.86
N ALA A 204 20.40 0.62 2.55
CA ALA A 204 21.71 0.05 2.29
C ALA A 204 22.24 -0.78 3.49
N ARG A 205 22.07 -0.25 4.71
CA ARG A 205 22.49 -0.90 5.95
C ARG A 205 21.63 -2.11 6.32
N THR A 206 20.29 -2.01 6.16
CA THR A 206 19.35 -3.04 6.64
C THR A 206 19.00 -4.09 5.58
N GLY A 207 19.20 -3.79 4.30
CA GLY A 207 18.75 -4.63 3.20
C GLY A 207 17.23 -4.77 3.09
N SER A 208 16.48 -3.83 3.66
CA SER A 208 15.03 -3.88 3.70
C SER A 208 14.41 -2.49 3.63
N LEU A 209 13.15 -2.44 3.18
CA LEU A 209 12.35 -1.22 3.28
C LEU A 209 12.07 -0.86 4.75
N PRO A 210 11.98 0.44 5.09
CA PRO A 210 11.70 0.88 6.45
C PRO A 210 10.28 0.53 6.94
N VAL A 211 9.36 0.25 6.02
CA VAL A 211 7.98 -0.15 6.28
C VAL A 211 7.63 -1.43 5.52
N VAL A 212 6.53 -2.08 5.92
CA VAL A 212 6.06 -3.30 5.23
C VAL A 212 5.64 -2.98 3.79
N ASN A 213 5.87 -3.94 2.90
CA ASN A 213 5.46 -3.85 1.50
C ASN A 213 4.65 -5.07 1.11
N PHE A 214 3.50 -4.83 0.51
CA PHE A 214 2.62 -5.85 -0.06
C PHE A 214 2.75 -5.86 -1.57
N ALA A 215 2.75 -7.03 -2.18
CA ALA A 215 2.65 -7.15 -3.62
C ALA A 215 1.18 -6.99 -4.02
N CYS A 216 0.90 -6.05 -4.92
CA CYS A 216 -0.41 -5.96 -5.54
C CYS A 216 -0.56 -7.15 -6.49
N LEU A 217 -1.47 -8.06 -6.18
CA LEU A 217 -1.80 -9.20 -7.04
C LEU A 217 -3.01 -8.85 -7.88
N LEU A 218 -3.01 -9.34 -9.09
CA LEU A 218 -4.12 -9.12 -10.02
C LEU A 218 -5.27 -10.07 -9.67
N TYR A 219 -6.45 -9.53 -9.67
CA TYR A 219 -7.70 -10.16 -9.27
C TYR A 219 -8.02 -11.49 -9.97
N THR A 220 -7.56 -11.66 -11.18
CA THR A 220 -8.04 -12.72 -12.08
C THR A 220 -6.97 -13.70 -12.49
N SER A 221 -5.74 -13.53 -12.03
CA SER A 221 -4.65 -14.45 -12.40
C SER A 221 -3.89 -14.87 -11.16
N PRO A 222 -3.79 -16.18 -10.90
CA PRO A 222 -2.93 -16.67 -9.84
C PRO A 222 -1.50 -16.22 -10.10
N SER A 223 -0.82 -15.70 -9.07
CA SER A 223 0.60 -15.37 -9.19
C SER A 223 1.40 -16.63 -9.50
N PRO A 224 2.61 -16.52 -10.07
CA PRO A 224 3.48 -17.68 -10.22
C PRO A 224 3.71 -18.43 -8.90
N ARG A 225 3.68 -17.71 -7.79
CA ARG A 225 3.80 -18.25 -6.44
C ARG A 225 2.56 -19.05 -6.02
N ASP A 226 1.37 -18.57 -6.37
CA ASP A 226 0.10 -19.27 -6.10
C ASP A 226 -0.03 -20.52 -6.96
N ARG A 227 0.42 -20.46 -8.22
CA ARG A 227 0.52 -21.64 -9.09
C ARG A 227 1.45 -22.71 -8.53
N THR A 228 2.51 -22.32 -7.85
CA THR A 228 3.43 -23.26 -7.21
C THR A 228 2.79 -23.91 -5.99
N ARG A 229 2.01 -23.17 -5.21
CA ARG A 229 1.25 -23.70 -4.06
C ARG A 229 0.09 -24.61 -4.47
N SER A 230 -0.63 -24.25 -5.53
CA SER A 230 -1.75 -25.07 -6.04
C SER A 230 -1.30 -26.41 -6.66
N ARG A 231 -0.01 -26.59 -6.91
CA ARG A 231 0.58 -27.86 -7.38
C ARG A 231 1.13 -28.73 -6.24
N MET A 232 1.12 -28.26 -5.01
CA MET A 232 1.43 -29.12 -3.88
C MET A 232 0.23 -30.03 -3.61
N PRO A 233 0.41 -31.36 -3.55
CA PRO A 233 -0.68 -32.26 -3.20
C PRO A 233 -1.21 -31.88 -1.81
N SER A 234 -2.52 -31.88 -1.65
CA SER A 234 -3.20 -31.66 -0.37
C SER A 234 -3.07 -32.86 0.56
N SER A 235 -1.90 -33.48 0.60
CA SER A 235 -1.60 -34.62 1.47
C SER A 235 -0.26 -34.43 2.12
N ALA A 236 -0.29 -33.79 3.25
CA ALA A 236 0.57 -34.08 4.39
C ALA A 236 -0.10 -33.54 5.63
#